data_06819ad34551c7c0fcfe50960f17fdbf
#
_entry.id   06819ad34551c7c0fcfe50960f17fdbf
#
_cell.length_a   1.000
_cell.length_b   1.000
_cell.length_c   1.000
_cell.angle_alpha   90.00
_cell.angle_beta   90.00
_cell.angle_gamma   90.00
#
_symmetry.space_group_name_H-M   'P 1'
#
loop_
_entity.id
_entity.type
_entity.pdbx_description
1 polymer ?
#
loop_
_entity_poly.entity_id
_entity_poly.type
_entity_poly.pdbx_seq_one_letter_code
_entity_poly.pdbx_strand_id
1 'polypeptide(L)'
;MPIIRSLLITPLVITLLGLGTASLPSEPHLTPAASYLPRLVAQGGAPTAALLAQRASAAPYDTYRSTGPGIRRQDRFRAGSITKTFVATVVLQLAREHRLRLSDTVDRHLAGLVRGHGNDGRRITLRALLTHTSGLYNYTADTNAHPVTATAAVRAAIAHRPTNTTGGFAYSNTNYVLLGLVVQHVTGHSYATEIRRRIINPLHLTGTSLPGARTALPAPHGRGYARDPADGSLHDVTALDPRTAGAAGELISTLADLNRFYAALLGGRLLPPAQLNALLNTGTADGIYGMGIYPQKLSCGTTVWGHNGHIAGSYVRTAATRDGRHTLTFRINTDSLSDATLEPDLLEAEFCRTHQGLSGTSRPGRGPAQTGTMSGAPSRAASAVWSSG
;
A
#
# COMPACT_ATOMS: atom_id res chain seq x y z
N MET A 1 88.56 -44.21 21.59
CA MET A 1 87.15 -44.07 21.97
C MET A 1 86.53 -42.93 21.10
N PRO A 2 85.69 -43.22 20.08
CA PRO A 2 85.05 -42.20 19.28
C PRO A 2 83.68 -41.89 19.83
N ILE A 3 83.38 -40.60 19.88
CA ILE A 3 82.12 -40.01 20.33
C ILE A 3 81.14 -40.05 19.18
N ILE A 4 80.03 -40.78 19.34
CA ILE A 4 78.94 -40.81 18.39
C ILE A 4 78.03 -39.56 18.63
N ARG A 5 77.92 -38.67 17.62
CA ARG A 5 76.99 -37.57 17.60
C ARG A 5 75.67 -38.06 16.99
N SER A 6 74.61 -38.11 17.80
CA SER A 6 73.27 -38.36 17.33
C SER A 6 72.69 -37.09 16.64
N LEU A 7 72.30 -37.20 15.37
CA LEU A 7 71.50 -36.19 14.66
C LEU A 7 70.07 -36.37 15.04
N LEU A 8 69.51 -35.36 15.66
CA LEU A 8 68.00 -35.22 15.85
C LEU A 8 67.42 -34.68 14.57
N ILE A 9 66.59 -35.49 13.91
CA ILE A 9 65.72 -35.07 12.77
C ILE A 9 64.42 -34.54 13.35
N THR A 10 64.18 -33.24 13.19
CA THR A 10 62.93 -32.59 13.56
C THR A 10 61.95 -32.72 12.39
N PRO A 11 60.72 -33.22 12.60
CA PRO A 11 59.75 -33.28 11.51
C PRO A 11 59.19 -31.88 11.22
N LEU A 12 59.23 -31.47 9.96
CA LEU A 12 58.63 -30.28 9.44
C LEU A 12 57.10 -30.48 9.32
N VAL A 13 56.32 -29.86 10.20
CA VAL A 13 54.88 -29.83 10.12
C VAL A 13 54.47 -28.78 9.09
N ILE A 14 54.03 -29.23 7.91
CA ILE A 14 53.43 -28.38 6.88
C ILE A 14 51.99 -28.12 7.29
N THR A 15 51.67 -26.95 7.83
CA THR A 15 50.32 -26.49 8.07
C THR A 15 49.71 -26.06 6.72
N LEU A 16 48.80 -26.86 6.17
CA LEU A 16 47.95 -26.43 5.03
C LEU A 16 47.01 -25.32 5.54
N LEU A 17 47.30 -24.09 5.18
CA LEU A 17 46.32 -23.00 5.26
C LEU A 17 45.19 -23.28 4.26
N GLY A 18 44.03 -23.65 4.77
CA GLY A 18 42.81 -23.75 3.99
C GLY A 18 42.46 -22.39 3.40
N LEU A 19 42.60 -22.25 2.08
CA LEU A 19 42.04 -21.14 1.33
C LEU A 19 40.50 -21.19 1.47
N GLY A 20 39.97 -20.43 2.44
CA GLY A 20 38.57 -20.16 2.52
C GLY A 20 38.13 -19.53 1.19
N THR A 21 37.24 -20.21 0.45
CA THR A 21 36.56 -19.64 -0.71
C THR A 21 35.76 -18.44 -0.22
N ALA A 22 36.31 -17.24 -0.37
CA ALA A 22 35.53 -16.03 -0.21
C ALA A 22 34.40 -16.09 -1.24
N SER A 23 33.16 -16.28 -0.75
CA SER A 23 31.96 -16.15 -1.57
C SER A 23 32.00 -14.75 -2.17
N LEU A 24 32.10 -14.66 -3.49
CA LEU A 24 31.92 -13.40 -4.19
C LEU A 24 30.57 -12.80 -3.74
N PRO A 25 30.50 -11.50 -3.44
CA PRO A 25 29.23 -10.88 -3.13
C PRO A 25 28.28 -11.17 -4.30
N SER A 26 27.15 -11.83 -4.01
CA SER A 26 26.11 -12.10 -5.00
C SER A 26 25.75 -10.78 -5.65
N GLU A 27 25.75 -10.74 -6.99
CA GLU A 27 25.26 -9.58 -7.74
C GLU A 27 23.93 -9.13 -7.15
N PRO A 28 23.71 -7.82 -6.97
CA PRO A 28 22.46 -7.34 -6.40
C PRO A 28 21.32 -7.79 -7.32
N HIS A 29 20.47 -8.69 -6.82
CA HIS A 29 19.29 -9.15 -7.55
C HIS A 29 18.48 -7.93 -7.98
N LEU A 30 18.51 -7.64 -9.29
CA LEU A 30 17.70 -6.57 -9.87
C LEU A 30 16.25 -7.04 -9.84
N THR A 31 15.42 -6.40 -9.03
CA THR A 31 13.97 -6.61 -9.15
C THR A 31 13.52 -6.14 -10.54
N PRO A 32 12.73 -6.94 -11.26
CA PRO A 32 12.25 -6.56 -12.59
C PRO A 32 11.51 -5.23 -12.61
N ALA A 33 10.80 -4.89 -11.53
CA ALA A 33 10.12 -3.61 -11.35
C ALA A 33 11.08 -2.40 -11.39
N ALA A 34 12.37 -2.58 -11.04
CA ALA A 34 13.34 -1.48 -11.02
C ALA A 34 13.56 -0.84 -12.39
N SER A 35 13.35 -1.58 -13.49
CA SER A 35 13.44 -1.06 -14.86
C SER A 35 12.35 -0.01 -15.19
N TYR A 36 11.28 0.05 -14.39
CA TYR A 36 10.20 1.02 -14.55
C TYR A 36 10.47 2.37 -13.85
N LEU A 37 11.42 2.43 -12.92
CA LEU A 37 11.69 3.68 -12.20
C LEU A 37 12.04 4.86 -13.11
N PRO A 38 12.92 4.74 -14.15
CA PRO A 38 13.17 5.84 -15.07
C PRO A 38 11.90 6.27 -15.85
N ARG A 39 10.99 5.34 -16.14
CA ARG A 39 9.73 5.63 -16.82
C ARG A 39 8.76 6.40 -15.90
N LEU A 40 8.71 6.09 -14.60
CA LEU A 40 7.93 6.86 -13.63
C LEU A 40 8.35 8.34 -13.58
N VAL A 41 9.63 8.63 -13.84
CA VAL A 41 10.13 10.01 -13.95
C VAL A 41 9.80 10.60 -15.33
N ALA A 42 10.22 9.93 -16.40
CA ALA A 42 10.14 10.51 -17.74
C ALA A 42 8.71 10.57 -18.31
N GLN A 43 7.88 9.57 -18.03
CA GLN A 43 6.50 9.44 -18.52
C GLN A 43 5.47 9.69 -17.43
N GLY A 44 5.79 9.33 -16.18
CA GLY A 44 4.92 9.55 -15.03
C GLY A 44 4.98 10.97 -14.47
N GLY A 45 5.92 11.82 -14.94
CA GLY A 45 6.03 13.21 -14.54
C GLY A 45 6.56 13.45 -13.13
N ALA A 46 7.11 12.43 -12.47
CA ALA A 46 7.64 12.54 -11.12
C ALA A 46 9.05 13.13 -11.09
N PRO A 47 9.41 14.03 -10.15
CA PRO A 47 10.81 14.44 -9.95
C PRO A 47 11.72 13.29 -9.53
N THR A 48 11.21 12.39 -8.68
CA THR A 48 11.93 11.20 -8.20
C THR A 48 10.96 10.06 -7.95
N ALA A 49 11.40 8.85 -8.24
CA ALA A 49 10.70 7.60 -7.95
C ALA A 49 11.60 6.63 -7.17
N ALA A 50 11.00 5.84 -6.29
CA ALA A 50 11.71 4.78 -5.57
C ALA A 50 10.79 3.58 -5.32
N LEU A 51 11.40 2.40 -5.17
CA LEU A 51 10.70 1.18 -4.78
C LEU A 51 11.50 0.37 -3.76
N LEU A 52 10.77 -0.48 -3.05
CA LEU A 52 11.31 -1.55 -2.22
C LEU A 52 10.53 -2.83 -2.53
N ALA A 53 11.20 -3.82 -3.09
CA ALA A 53 10.68 -5.16 -3.31
C ALA A 53 11.32 -6.14 -2.33
N GLN A 54 10.49 -6.99 -1.69
CA GLN A 54 10.95 -7.96 -0.71
C GLN A 54 10.26 -9.31 -0.96
N ARG A 55 11.02 -10.38 -0.91
CA ARG A 55 10.53 -11.75 -1.09
C ARG A 55 11.09 -12.67 -0.02
N ALA A 56 10.21 -13.31 0.74
CA ALA A 56 10.53 -14.39 1.67
C ALA A 56 10.33 -15.73 0.96
N SER A 57 11.38 -16.28 0.34
CA SER A 57 11.38 -17.53 -0.41
C SER A 57 12.71 -18.27 -0.21
N ALA A 58 12.93 -19.41 -0.90
CA ALA A 58 14.21 -20.11 -0.91
C ALA A 58 15.37 -19.24 -1.46
N ALA A 59 15.04 -18.27 -2.34
CA ALA A 59 15.96 -17.21 -2.78
C ALA A 59 15.38 -15.87 -2.33
N PRO A 60 15.58 -15.47 -1.06
CA PRO A 60 15.02 -14.24 -0.51
C PRO A 60 15.74 -13.02 -1.08
N TYR A 61 15.03 -11.92 -1.26
CA TYR A 61 15.63 -10.64 -1.59
C TYR A 61 14.95 -9.48 -0.87
N ASP A 62 15.72 -8.42 -0.70
CA ASP A 62 15.34 -7.12 -0.16
C ASP A 62 16.03 -6.05 -1.01
N THR A 63 15.33 -5.55 -2.02
CA THR A 63 15.91 -4.68 -3.04
C THR A 63 15.26 -3.31 -3.01
N TYR A 64 16.04 -2.30 -2.61
CA TYR A 64 15.70 -0.89 -2.75
C TYR A 64 16.35 -0.30 -4.00
N ARG A 65 15.59 0.50 -4.74
CA ARG A 65 16.07 1.30 -5.88
C ARG A 65 15.41 2.67 -5.89
N SER A 66 16.12 3.66 -6.42
CA SER A 66 15.67 5.04 -6.57
C SER A 66 16.28 5.64 -7.83
N THR A 67 15.57 6.58 -8.46
CA THR A 67 16.06 7.31 -9.65
C THR A 67 17.05 8.45 -9.30
N GLY A 68 17.25 8.75 -8.02
CA GLY A 68 18.15 9.82 -7.59
C GLY A 68 18.12 10.04 -6.08
N PRO A 69 18.84 11.06 -5.58
CA PRO A 69 19.01 11.31 -4.15
C PRO A 69 17.76 11.87 -3.47
N GLY A 70 16.72 12.25 -4.22
CA GLY A 70 15.51 12.90 -3.70
C GLY A 70 14.63 12.01 -2.82
N ILE A 71 14.77 10.67 -2.91
CA ILE A 71 14.11 9.71 -2.04
C ILE A 71 15.14 8.70 -1.56
N ARG A 72 15.29 8.56 -0.23
CA ARG A 72 16.15 7.58 0.42
C ARG A 72 15.33 6.43 0.98
N ARG A 73 15.95 5.27 1.19
CA ARG A 73 15.27 4.04 1.68
C ARG A 73 14.49 4.26 2.98
N GLN A 74 15.01 5.05 3.90
CA GLN A 74 14.43 5.31 5.21
C GLN A 74 13.50 6.53 5.26
N ASP A 75 13.31 7.23 4.14
CA ASP A 75 12.50 8.43 4.11
C ASP A 75 11.05 8.15 4.45
N ARG A 76 10.52 8.98 5.34
CA ARG A 76 9.11 9.03 5.68
C ARG A 76 8.36 9.86 4.65
N PHE A 77 7.15 9.43 4.35
CA PHE A 77 6.27 10.09 3.38
C PHE A 77 4.81 9.92 3.78
N ARG A 78 3.95 10.75 3.23
CA ARG A 78 2.50 10.64 3.42
C ARG A 78 1.99 9.47 2.60
N ALA A 79 1.32 8.53 3.27
CA ALA A 79 0.85 7.29 2.66
C ALA A 79 -0.59 7.40 2.13
N GLY A 80 -1.26 8.54 2.32
CA GLY A 80 -2.59 8.78 1.79
C GLY A 80 -3.57 7.67 2.16
N SER A 81 -4.35 7.23 1.20
CA SER A 81 -5.43 6.24 1.38
C SER A 81 -4.97 4.85 1.84
N ILE A 82 -3.68 4.55 1.88
CA ILE A 82 -3.18 3.34 2.58
C ILE A 82 -3.61 3.34 4.06
N THR A 83 -3.85 4.52 4.66
CA THR A 83 -4.47 4.68 5.98
C THR A 83 -5.72 3.80 6.15
N LYS A 84 -6.51 3.64 5.09
CA LYS A 84 -7.76 2.88 5.12
C LYS A 84 -7.54 1.41 5.46
N THR A 85 -6.47 0.80 4.97
CA THR A 85 -6.15 -0.60 5.31
C THR A 85 -5.85 -0.75 6.80
N PHE A 86 -5.16 0.23 7.41
CA PHE A 86 -4.91 0.24 8.85
C PHE A 86 -6.19 0.39 9.66
N VAL A 87 -7.07 1.33 9.28
CA VAL A 87 -8.38 1.53 9.94
C VAL A 87 -9.25 0.28 9.82
N ALA A 88 -9.35 -0.31 8.62
CA ALA A 88 -10.13 -1.53 8.40
C ALA A 88 -9.60 -2.71 9.24
N THR A 89 -8.28 -2.85 9.37
CA THR A 89 -7.67 -3.86 10.24
C THR A 89 -8.10 -3.69 11.69
N VAL A 90 -8.10 -2.45 12.23
CA VAL A 90 -8.57 -2.17 13.60
C VAL A 90 -10.05 -2.51 13.75
N VAL A 91 -10.90 -2.10 12.80
CA VAL A 91 -12.34 -2.40 12.84
C VAL A 91 -12.60 -3.91 12.86
N LEU A 92 -11.86 -4.68 12.07
CA LEU A 92 -11.99 -6.15 12.03
C LEU A 92 -11.46 -6.81 13.33
N GLN A 93 -10.44 -6.26 13.96
CA GLN A 93 -10.00 -6.71 15.29
C GLN A 93 -11.07 -6.43 16.36
N LEU A 94 -11.70 -5.25 16.34
CA LEU A 94 -12.81 -4.92 17.24
C LEU A 94 -14.04 -5.81 16.98
N ALA A 95 -14.31 -6.17 15.73
CA ALA A 95 -15.38 -7.12 15.39
C ALA A 95 -15.08 -8.53 15.94
N ARG A 96 -13.83 -8.99 15.86
CA ARG A 96 -13.39 -10.25 16.49
C ARG A 96 -13.53 -10.22 18.02
N GLU A 97 -13.26 -9.07 18.62
CA GLU A 97 -13.40 -8.85 20.08
C GLU A 97 -14.87 -8.70 20.50
N HIS A 98 -15.83 -8.84 19.59
CA HIS A 98 -17.27 -8.66 19.80
C HIS A 98 -17.66 -7.27 20.32
N ARG A 99 -16.80 -6.26 20.13
CA ARG A 99 -17.04 -4.88 20.54
C ARG A 99 -17.95 -4.11 19.56
N LEU A 100 -18.04 -4.58 18.34
CA LEU A 100 -18.95 -4.14 17.28
C LEU A 100 -19.27 -5.31 16.35
N ARG A 101 -20.29 -5.14 15.50
CA ARG A 101 -20.61 -6.07 14.41
C ARG A 101 -20.53 -5.33 13.08
N LEU A 102 -20.06 -5.99 12.03
CA LEU A 102 -20.03 -5.37 10.69
C LEU A 102 -21.43 -5.06 10.14
N SER A 103 -22.46 -5.70 10.68
CA SER A 103 -23.89 -5.42 10.41
C SER A 103 -24.46 -4.28 11.24
N ASP A 104 -23.72 -3.77 12.25
CA ASP A 104 -24.19 -2.61 12.99
C ASP A 104 -24.33 -1.41 12.06
N THR A 105 -25.36 -0.61 12.28
CA THR A 105 -25.58 0.62 11.53
C THR A 105 -24.70 1.76 12.08
N VAL A 106 -24.42 2.74 11.24
CA VAL A 106 -23.72 3.97 11.66
C VAL A 106 -24.44 4.62 12.85
N ASP A 107 -25.77 4.69 12.77
CA ASP A 107 -26.60 5.33 13.79
C ASP A 107 -26.54 4.64 15.17
N ARG A 108 -26.27 3.33 15.21
CA ARG A 108 -26.06 2.58 16.45
C ARG A 108 -24.87 3.14 17.25
N HIS A 109 -23.84 3.58 16.58
CA HIS A 109 -22.62 4.08 17.20
C HIS A 109 -22.51 5.60 17.22
N LEU A 110 -23.12 6.27 16.23
CA LEU A 110 -23.03 7.71 16.01
C LEU A 110 -24.44 8.27 15.77
N ALA A 111 -25.26 8.15 16.82
CA ALA A 111 -26.68 8.49 16.77
C ALA A 111 -26.93 9.90 16.20
N GLY A 112 -27.76 10.00 15.17
CA GLY A 112 -28.18 11.26 14.55
C GLY A 112 -27.12 11.97 13.69
N LEU A 113 -25.86 11.49 13.64
CA LEU A 113 -24.78 12.17 12.91
C LEU A 113 -25.00 12.15 11.39
N VAL A 114 -25.52 11.05 10.85
CA VAL A 114 -25.77 10.91 9.41
C VAL A 114 -27.27 10.99 9.16
N ARG A 115 -27.77 12.22 8.91
CA ARG A 115 -29.20 12.54 8.71
C ARG A 115 -29.37 13.69 7.74
N GLY A 116 -30.40 13.62 6.91
CA GLY A 116 -30.80 14.70 6.00
C GLY A 116 -30.33 14.51 4.56
N HIS A 117 -30.93 15.26 3.65
CA HIS A 117 -30.66 15.25 2.21
C HIS A 117 -30.71 13.85 1.57
N GLY A 118 -31.49 12.90 2.13
CA GLY A 118 -31.58 11.52 1.68
C GLY A 118 -30.55 10.58 2.34
N ASN A 119 -29.65 11.10 3.18
CA ASN A 119 -28.72 10.30 3.97
C ASN A 119 -29.40 9.79 5.25
N ASP A 120 -29.23 8.51 5.57
CA ASP A 120 -29.79 7.88 6.78
C ASP A 120 -28.85 6.83 7.38
N GLY A 121 -28.17 7.21 8.45
CA GLY A 121 -27.23 6.35 9.17
C GLY A 121 -27.84 5.07 9.75
N ARG A 122 -29.18 4.98 9.90
CA ARG A 122 -29.90 3.76 10.35
C ARG A 122 -29.89 2.66 9.29
N ARG A 123 -29.61 3.00 8.04
CA ARG A 123 -29.59 2.08 6.89
C ARG A 123 -28.19 1.75 6.40
N ILE A 124 -27.18 2.51 6.82
CA ILE A 124 -25.79 2.34 6.41
C ILE A 124 -25.06 1.48 7.45
N THR A 125 -24.55 0.31 7.05
CA THR A 125 -23.82 -0.59 7.93
C THR A 125 -22.32 -0.25 7.96
N LEU A 126 -21.60 -0.72 9.00
CA LEU A 126 -20.15 -0.59 9.06
C LEU A 126 -19.46 -1.36 7.90
N ARG A 127 -20.05 -2.48 7.45
CA ARG A 127 -19.60 -3.19 6.24
C ARG A 127 -19.69 -2.29 5.01
N ALA A 128 -20.80 -1.59 4.82
CA ALA A 128 -21.00 -0.69 3.69
C ALA A 128 -19.99 0.47 3.69
N LEU A 129 -19.60 0.97 4.87
CA LEU A 129 -18.51 1.94 4.99
C LEU A 129 -17.16 1.35 4.57
N LEU A 130 -16.82 0.15 5.07
CA LEU A 130 -15.56 -0.53 4.80
C LEU A 130 -15.37 -0.85 3.31
N THR A 131 -16.45 -1.17 2.60
CA THR A 131 -16.44 -1.60 1.19
C THR A 131 -16.81 -0.50 0.20
N HIS A 132 -16.98 0.75 0.67
CA HIS A 132 -17.42 1.88 -0.16
C HIS A 132 -18.76 1.66 -0.89
N THR A 133 -19.72 0.98 -0.24
CA THR A 133 -21.06 0.75 -0.77
C THR A 133 -22.15 1.48 0.02
N SER A 134 -21.76 2.50 0.78
CA SER A 134 -22.67 3.31 1.61
C SER A 134 -23.52 4.31 0.80
N GLY A 135 -23.05 4.70 -0.38
CA GLY A 135 -23.62 5.80 -1.16
C GLY A 135 -23.30 7.21 -0.64
N LEU A 136 -22.58 7.35 0.47
CA LEU A 136 -22.25 8.67 1.01
C LEU A 136 -21.36 9.47 0.05
N TYR A 137 -21.70 10.74 -0.13
CA TYR A 137 -20.89 11.67 -0.93
C TYR A 137 -19.46 11.76 -0.41
N ASN A 138 -18.49 11.85 -1.32
CA ASN A 138 -17.10 12.02 -0.97
C ASN A 138 -16.79 13.49 -0.66
N TYR A 139 -16.64 13.86 0.62
CA TYR A 139 -16.40 15.26 1.01
C TYR A 139 -15.18 15.90 0.36
N THR A 140 -14.18 15.10 -0.03
CA THR A 140 -12.96 15.61 -0.68
C THR A 140 -13.17 15.94 -2.16
N ALA A 141 -14.32 15.62 -2.75
CA ALA A 141 -14.69 16.06 -4.10
C ALA A 141 -15.16 17.53 -4.12
N ASP A 142 -15.48 18.11 -2.97
CA ASP A 142 -15.75 19.53 -2.84
C ASP A 142 -14.42 20.28 -2.59
N THR A 143 -13.88 20.88 -3.63
CA THR A 143 -12.60 21.62 -3.58
C THR A 143 -12.64 22.85 -2.69
N ASN A 144 -13.82 23.35 -2.32
CA ASN A 144 -14.01 24.48 -1.43
C ASN A 144 -14.13 24.07 0.05
N ALA A 145 -14.33 22.77 0.32
CA ALA A 145 -14.47 22.28 1.67
C ALA A 145 -13.14 21.74 2.19
N HIS A 146 -12.55 22.42 3.16
CA HIS A 146 -11.33 21.99 3.86
C HIS A 146 -11.63 21.67 5.34
N PRO A 147 -12.46 20.66 5.64
CA PRO A 147 -12.81 20.35 7.02
C PRO A 147 -11.58 19.85 7.80
N VAL A 148 -11.35 20.45 8.96
CA VAL A 148 -10.23 20.05 9.85
C VAL A 148 -10.68 19.16 11.03
N THR A 149 -11.96 18.79 11.07
CA THR A 149 -12.51 17.83 12.04
C THR A 149 -13.33 16.77 11.35
N ALA A 150 -13.32 15.56 11.92
CA ALA A 150 -14.10 14.44 11.38
C ALA A 150 -15.60 14.76 11.28
N THR A 151 -16.18 15.44 12.29
CA THR A 151 -17.60 15.83 12.28
C THR A 151 -17.89 16.87 11.19
N ALA A 152 -16.99 17.82 10.96
CA ALA A 152 -17.14 18.79 9.85
C ALA A 152 -17.07 18.09 8.48
N ALA A 153 -16.18 17.12 8.30
CA ALA A 153 -16.10 16.32 7.06
C ALA A 153 -17.40 15.55 6.80
N VAL A 154 -17.97 14.92 7.85
CA VAL A 154 -19.27 14.24 7.72
C VAL A 154 -20.38 15.22 7.39
N ARG A 155 -20.44 16.39 8.06
CA ARG A 155 -21.45 17.41 7.76
C ARG A 155 -21.35 17.94 6.32
N ALA A 156 -20.14 18.17 5.83
CA ALA A 156 -19.93 18.55 4.43
C ALA A 156 -20.47 17.47 3.48
N ALA A 157 -20.17 16.19 3.73
CA ALA A 157 -20.67 15.11 2.91
C ALA A 157 -22.20 14.99 2.91
N ILE A 158 -22.87 15.06 4.08
CA ILE A 158 -24.33 14.89 4.19
C ILE A 158 -25.13 16.13 3.74
N ALA A 159 -24.47 17.25 3.48
CA ALA A 159 -25.09 18.39 2.78
C ALA A 159 -25.46 18.05 1.33
N HIS A 160 -24.83 17.02 0.77
CA HIS A 160 -25.12 16.47 -0.55
C HIS A 160 -26.05 15.25 -0.47
N ARG A 161 -26.76 14.98 -1.56
CA ARG A 161 -27.50 13.71 -1.71
C ARG A 161 -26.51 12.55 -1.85
N PRO A 162 -26.90 11.31 -1.48
CA PRO A 162 -26.13 10.13 -1.81
C PRO A 162 -25.75 10.06 -3.28
N THR A 163 -24.50 9.67 -3.58
CA THR A 163 -23.97 9.59 -4.97
C THR A 163 -24.55 8.43 -5.76
N ASN A 164 -24.95 7.36 -5.06
CA ASN A 164 -25.61 6.21 -5.65
C ASN A 164 -26.61 5.58 -4.66
N THR A 165 -27.39 4.62 -5.12
CA THR A 165 -28.21 3.78 -4.25
C THR A 165 -27.31 2.87 -3.41
N THR A 166 -27.69 2.63 -2.15
CA THR A 166 -26.97 1.71 -1.26
C THR A 166 -26.78 0.35 -1.93
N GLY A 167 -25.52 -0.12 -1.98
CA GLY A 167 -25.17 -1.40 -2.60
C GLY A 167 -24.19 -1.30 -3.77
N GLY A 168 -24.19 -0.21 -4.54
CA GLY A 168 -23.21 0.01 -5.59
C GLY A 168 -21.88 0.56 -5.05
N PHE A 169 -20.75 0.17 -5.64
CA PHE A 169 -19.44 0.69 -5.28
C PHE A 169 -19.30 2.17 -5.69
N ALA A 170 -18.99 3.03 -4.70
CA ALA A 170 -18.61 4.43 -4.91
C ALA A 170 -17.60 4.84 -3.84
N TYR A 171 -16.36 5.05 -4.25
CA TYR A 171 -15.28 5.43 -3.34
C TYR A 171 -15.60 6.75 -2.63
N SER A 172 -15.50 6.76 -1.30
CA SER A 172 -15.78 7.96 -0.50
C SER A 172 -14.90 7.98 0.76
N ASN A 173 -14.13 9.05 0.91
CA ASN A 173 -13.32 9.30 2.10
C ASN A 173 -14.19 9.46 3.35
N THR A 174 -15.43 9.94 3.21
CA THR A 174 -16.42 10.08 4.29
C THR A 174 -16.63 8.77 5.04
N ASN A 175 -16.60 7.64 4.34
CA ASN A 175 -16.76 6.32 4.94
C ASN A 175 -15.71 6.05 6.02
N TYR A 176 -14.45 6.34 5.73
CA TYR A 176 -13.34 6.07 6.66
C TYR A 176 -13.22 7.10 7.77
N VAL A 177 -13.65 8.33 7.52
CA VAL A 177 -13.84 9.33 8.59
C VAL A 177 -14.86 8.82 9.61
N LEU A 178 -16.02 8.30 9.15
CA LEU A 178 -17.03 7.69 10.02
C LEU A 178 -16.49 6.46 10.76
N LEU A 179 -15.73 5.58 10.10
CA LEU A 179 -15.09 4.43 10.77
C LEU A 179 -14.13 4.88 11.86
N GLY A 180 -13.36 5.96 11.65
CA GLY A 180 -12.51 6.56 12.68
C GLY A 180 -13.31 7.02 13.90
N LEU A 181 -14.46 7.66 13.70
CA LEU A 181 -15.38 8.07 14.77
C LEU A 181 -16.00 6.85 15.49
N VAL A 182 -16.38 5.81 14.76
CA VAL A 182 -16.88 4.55 15.34
C VAL A 182 -15.82 3.88 16.20
N VAL A 183 -14.56 3.81 15.74
CA VAL A 183 -13.45 3.29 16.56
C VAL A 183 -13.33 4.08 17.86
N GLN A 184 -13.37 5.40 17.77
CA GLN A 184 -13.29 6.26 18.98
C GLN A 184 -14.47 6.04 19.91
N HIS A 185 -15.69 5.95 19.41
CA HIS A 185 -16.89 5.70 20.22
C HIS A 185 -16.81 4.35 20.94
N VAL A 186 -16.43 3.29 20.23
CA VAL A 186 -16.37 1.91 20.75
C VAL A 186 -15.23 1.72 21.75
N THR A 187 -14.09 2.40 21.55
CA THR A 187 -12.87 2.15 22.36
C THR A 187 -12.62 3.19 23.43
N GLY A 188 -13.18 4.39 23.30
CA GLY A 188 -12.82 5.57 24.11
C GLY A 188 -11.48 6.20 23.67
N HIS A 189 -10.80 5.64 22.66
CA HIS A 189 -9.51 6.12 22.17
C HIS A 189 -9.61 6.51 20.69
N SER A 190 -8.81 7.48 20.25
CA SER A 190 -8.74 7.84 18.83
C SER A 190 -8.31 6.63 17.99
N TYR A 191 -8.78 6.58 16.72
CA TYR A 191 -8.30 5.57 15.76
C TYR A 191 -6.76 5.57 15.63
N ALA A 192 -6.13 6.73 15.77
CA ALA A 192 -4.67 6.85 15.73
C ALA A 192 -4.01 6.11 16.90
N THR A 193 -4.58 6.21 18.10
CA THR A 193 -4.14 5.46 19.29
C THR A 193 -4.33 3.96 19.10
N GLU A 194 -5.48 3.55 18.57
CA GLU A 194 -5.77 2.14 18.31
C GLU A 194 -4.85 1.53 17.23
N ILE A 195 -4.59 2.25 16.14
CA ILE A 195 -3.62 1.83 15.12
C ILE A 195 -2.23 1.69 15.73
N ARG A 196 -1.80 2.66 16.54
CA ARG A 196 -0.48 2.59 17.19
C ARG A 196 -0.38 1.36 18.09
N ARG A 197 -1.37 1.15 18.96
CA ARG A 197 -1.38 0.06 19.93
C ARG A 197 -1.48 -1.32 19.29
N ARG A 198 -2.32 -1.47 18.24
CA ARG A 198 -2.68 -2.76 17.65
C ARG A 198 -1.82 -3.16 16.45
N ILE A 199 -1.20 -2.20 15.78
CA ILE A 199 -0.47 -2.45 14.52
C ILE A 199 0.97 -1.93 14.61
N ILE A 200 1.15 -0.63 14.84
CA ILE A 200 2.48 0.00 14.75
C ILE A 200 3.44 -0.61 15.78
N ASN A 201 3.05 -0.63 17.06
CA ASN A 201 3.91 -1.15 18.13
C ASN A 201 4.20 -2.65 17.99
N PRO A 202 3.19 -3.55 17.79
CA PRO A 202 3.44 -4.98 17.66
C PRO A 202 4.29 -5.37 16.45
N LEU A 203 4.23 -4.58 15.37
CA LEU A 203 5.01 -4.82 14.15
C LEU A 203 6.32 -4.02 14.12
N HIS A 204 6.62 -3.21 15.15
CA HIS A 204 7.78 -2.33 15.19
C HIS A 204 7.92 -1.44 13.93
N LEU A 205 6.81 -0.77 13.53
CA LEU A 205 6.78 0.12 12.38
C LEU A 205 7.31 1.50 12.79
N THR A 206 8.62 1.62 12.98
CA THR A 206 9.27 2.80 13.59
C THR A 206 9.24 4.05 12.72
N GLY A 207 9.02 3.89 11.42
CA GLY A 207 8.84 4.98 10.45
C GLY A 207 7.38 5.40 10.26
N THR A 208 6.42 4.68 10.91
CA THR A 208 4.98 4.89 10.72
C THR A 208 4.37 5.67 11.88
N SER A 209 3.57 6.68 11.55
CA SER A 209 2.88 7.52 12.53
C SER A 209 1.60 8.15 11.96
N LEU A 210 0.73 8.60 12.86
CA LEU A 210 -0.43 9.43 12.51
C LEU A 210 -0.18 10.82 13.10
N PRO A 211 -0.03 11.85 12.24
CA PRO A 211 0.50 13.15 12.63
C PRO A 211 -0.50 14.00 13.42
N GLY A 212 -1.82 13.75 13.30
CA GLY A 212 -2.84 14.61 13.88
C GLY A 212 -2.80 16.02 13.26
N ALA A 213 -2.50 17.05 14.05
CA ALA A 213 -2.42 18.43 13.55
C ALA A 213 -1.02 18.85 13.07
N ARG A 214 -0.02 17.95 13.09
CA ARG A 214 1.35 18.30 12.67
C ARG A 214 1.46 18.33 11.15
N THR A 215 1.81 19.48 10.60
CA THR A 215 1.97 19.68 9.16
C THR A 215 3.31 19.18 8.62
N ALA A 216 4.37 19.23 9.43
CA ALA A 216 5.70 18.76 9.04
C ALA A 216 5.82 17.24 9.03
N LEU A 217 6.59 16.69 8.10
CA LEU A 217 7.02 15.30 8.11
C LEU A 217 8.14 15.09 9.16
N PRO A 218 8.14 13.97 9.92
CA PRO A 218 9.27 13.61 10.77
C PRO A 218 10.50 13.25 9.92
N ALA A 219 11.69 13.68 10.34
CA ALA A 219 12.93 13.29 9.68
C ALA A 219 13.27 11.80 9.92
N PRO A 220 13.97 11.13 8.97
CA PRO A 220 14.35 11.63 7.66
C PRO A 220 13.17 11.61 6.68
N HIS A 221 13.13 12.57 5.77
CA HIS A 221 12.16 12.64 4.68
C HIS A 221 12.74 13.38 3.47
N GLY A 222 12.23 13.07 2.27
CA GLY A 222 12.41 13.86 1.08
C GLY A 222 11.34 14.95 0.94
N ARG A 223 11.40 15.72 -0.15
CA ARG A 223 10.37 16.71 -0.49
C ARG A 223 9.24 16.07 -1.28
N GLY A 224 8.03 16.61 -1.12
CA GLY A 224 6.85 16.31 -1.92
C GLY A 224 6.47 17.53 -2.74
N TYR A 225 6.04 17.32 -3.98
CA TYR A 225 5.71 18.37 -4.92
C TYR A 225 4.31 18.18 -5.49
N ALA A 226 3.56 19.27 -5.58
CA ALA A 226 2.33 19.33 -6.39
C ALA A 226 2.63 20.04 -7.70
N ARG A 227 1.97 19.61 -8.78
CA ARG A 227 2.07 20.26 -10.08
C ARG A 227 0.94 21.28 -10.21
N ASP A 228 1.28 22.52 -10.56
CA ASP A 228 0.30 23.53 -10.90
C ASP A 228 -0.39 23.13 -12.22
N PRO A 229 -1.71 23.03 -12.25
CA PRO A 229 -2.42 22.66 -13.47
C PRO A 229 -2.37 23.75 -14.56
N ALA A 230 -2.08 25.00 -14.20
CA ALA A 230 -2.08 26.13 -15.14
C ALA A 230 -0.80 26.17 -15.98
N ASP A 231 0.35 25.93 -15.38
CA ASP A 231 1.65 26.08 -16.06
C ASP A 231 2.58 24.85 -15.94
N GLY A 232 2.14 23.82 -15.18
CA GLY A 232 2.91 22.62 -14.96
C GLY A 232 4.08 22.76 -13.99
N SER A 233 4.25 23.92 -13.35
CA SER A 233 5.32 24.16 -12.37
C SER A 233 5.17 23.29 -11.14
N LEU A 234 6.28 22.99 -10.46
CA LEU A 234 6.30 22.16 -9.25
C LEU A 234 6.43 23.04 -8.01
N HIS A 235 5.47 22.91 -7.11
CA HIS A 235 5.47 23.58 -5.81
C HIS A 235 5.78 22.60 -4.70
N ASP A 236 6.65 22.97 -3.75
CA ASP A 236 6.95 22.18 -2.56
C ASP A 236 5.74 22.19 -1.61
N VAL A 237 5.12 21.01 -1.44
CA VAL A 237 3.97 20.78 -0.57
C VAL A 237 4.29 19.77 0.53
N THR A 238 5.56 19.67 0.90
CA THR A 238 6.03 18.76 1.95
C THR A 238 5.28 18.98 3.28
N ALA A 239 5.06 20.26 3.62
CA ALA A 239 4.22 20.65 4.75
C ALA A 239 2.74 20.71 4.32
N LEU A 240 1.91 19.86 4.92
CA LEU A 240 0.48 19.74 4.61
C LEU A 240 -0.31 19.49 5.89
N ASP A 241 -1.46 20.14 6.05
CA ASP A 241 -2.37 19.86 7.17
C ASP A 241 -3.07 18.51 6.91
N PRO A 242 -2.75 17.45 7.67
CA PRO A 242 -3.29 16.12 7.43
C PRO A 242 -4.72 15.94 7.96
N ARG A 243 -5.25 16.88 8.75
CA ARG A 243 -6.57 16.77 9.39
C ARG A 243 -7.70 16.68 8.40
N THR A 244 -7.54 17.31 7.22
CA THR A 244 -8.51 17.17 6.12
C THR A 244 -8.65 15.72 5.66
N ALA A 245 -7.56 14.95 5.64
CA ALA A 245 -7.59 13.54 5.27
C ALA A 245 -8.01 12.62 6.43
N GLY A 246 -7.58 12.92 7.65
CA GLY A 246 -7.91 12.19 8.87
C GLY A 246 -7.79 10.66 8.73
N ALA A 247 -8.78 9.94 9.25
CA ALA A 247 -8.83 8.47 9.18
C ALA A 247 -8.91 7.90 7.75
N ALA A 248 -9.15 8.75 6.76
CA ALA A 248 -9.15 8.34 5.35
C ALA A 248 -7.77 8.42 4.69
N GLY A 249 -6.79 9.21 5.25
CA GLY A 249 -5.56 9.44 4.49
C GLY A 249 -4.37 10.08 5.21
N GLU A 250 -4.34 10.23 6.53
CA GLU A 250 -3.28 11.00 7.21
C GLU A 250 -1.97 10.25 7.47
N LEU A 251 -1.93 8.92 7.29
CA LEU A 251 -0.80 8.08 7.68
C LEU A 251 0.52 8.58 7.05
N ILE A 252 1.57 8.64 7.87
CA ILE A 252 2.95 8.78 7.46
C ILE A 252 3.61 7.41 7.62
N SER A 253 4.44 6.98 6.64
CA SER A 253 5.11 5.69 6.69
C SER A 253 6.42 5.70 5.90
N THR A 254 7.07 4.53 5.81
CA THR A 254 8.22 4.23 4.95
C THR A 254 7.90 3.06 4.03
N LEU A 255 8.67 2.87 2.95
CA LEU A 255 8.52 1.72 2.06
C LEU A 255 8.61 0.39 2.84
N ALA A 256 9.58 0.30 3.76
CA ALA A 256 9.83 -0.90 4.55
C ALA A 256 8.68 -1.20 5.54
N ASP A 257 8.16 -0.18 6.19
CA ASP A 257 7.05 -0.37 7.14
C ASP A 257 5.76 -0.79 6.42
N LEU A 258 5.47 -0.22 5.24
CA LEU A 258 4.33 -0.64 4.45
C LEU A 258 4.46 -2.09 4.00
N ASN A 259 5.61 -2.50 3.47
CA ASN A 259 5.86 -3.89 3.12
C ASN A 259 5.67 -4.82 4.33
N ARG A 260 6.24 -4.46 5.50
CA ARG A 260 6.10 -5.23 6.75
C ARG A 260 4.64 -5.34 7.21
N PHE A 261 3.89 -4.24 7.08
CA PHE A 261 2.46 -4.23 7.44
C PHE A 261 1.65 -5.17 6.54
N TYR A 262 1.78 -5.06 5.20
CA TYR A 262 1.04 -5.92 4.28
C TYR A 262 1.47 -7.37 4.36
N ALA A 263 2.76 -7.66 4.54
CA ALA A 263 3.24 -9.01 4.81
C ALA A 263 2.62 -9.61 6.08
N ALA A 264 2.52 -8.81 7.15
CA ALA A 264 1.90 -9.25 8.40
C ALA A 264 0.39 -9.43 8.29
N LEU A 265 -0.31 -8.54 7.59
CA LEU A 265 -1.75 -8.57 7.40
C LEU A 265 -2.16 -9.79 6.57
N LEU A 266 -1.58 -9.95 5.39
CA LEU A 266 -1.91 -11.04 4.46
C LEU A 266 -1.38 -12.39 4.93
N GLY A 267 -0.25 -12.41 5.64
CA GLY A 267 0.28 -13.59 6.33
C GLY A 267 -0.49 -13.99 7.60
N GLY A 268 -1.61 -13.33 7.92
CA GLY A 268 -2.51 -13.72 9.02
C GLY A 268 -2.05 -13.35 10.43
N ARG A 269 -0.97 -12.57 10.57
CA ARG A 269 -0.46 -12.17 11.91
C ARG A 269 -1.33 -11.13 12.61
N LEU A 270 -2.06 -10.30 11.86
CA LEU A 270 -2.92 -9.24 12.40
C LEU A 270 -4.38 -9.65 12.51
N LEU A 271 -4.83 -10.51 11.62
CA LEU A 271 -6.21 -11.00 11.53
C LEU A 271 -6.21 -12.52 11.38
N PRO A 272 -6.99 -13.27 12.18
CA PRO A 272 -7.17 -14.70 11.96
C PRO A 272 -7.93 -14.97 10.65
N PRO A 273 -7.95 -16.23 10.17
CA PRO A 273 -8.46 -16.57 8.84
C PRO A 273 -9.86 -16.04 8.52
N ALA A 274 -10.80 -16.08 9.47
CA ALA A 274 -12.17 -15.61 9.25
C ALA A 274 -12.22 -14.10 8.95
N GLN A 275 -11.51 -13.29 9.75
CA GLN A 275 -11.46 -11.84 9.54
C GLN A 275 -10.62 -11.47 8.32
N LEU A 276 -9.54 -12.19 8.04
CA LEU A 276 -8.75 -11.98 6.84
C LEU A 276 -9.55 -12.31 5.57
N ASN A 277 -10.32 -13.38 5.57
CA ASN A 277 -11.23 -13.68 4.45
C ASN A 277 -12.33 -12.64 4.30
N ALA A 278 -12.86 -12.11 5.41
CA ALA A 278 -13.82 -11.00 5.36
C ALA A 278 -13.21 -9.72 4.78
N LEU A 279 -11.95 -9.38 5.17
CA LEU A 279 -11.20 -8.25 4.61
C LEU A 279 -11.06 -8.33 3.09
N LEU A 280 -10.76 -9.53 2.57
CA LEU A 280 -10.48 -9.78 1.15
C LEU A 280 -11.74 -10.08 0.32
N ASN A 281 -12.91 -10.15 0.94
CA ASN A 281 -14.15 -10.42 0.22
C ASN A 281 -14.59 -9.18 -0.55
N THR A 282 -14.59 -9.28 -1.87
CA THR A 282 -14.96 -8.20 -2.80
C THR A 282 -16.39 -8.31 -3.30
N GLY A 283 -17.13 -9.34 -2.91
CA GLY A 283 -18.49 -9.62 -3.42
C GLY A 283 -19.52 -8.53 -3.13
N THR A 284 -19.32 -7.70 -2.10
CA THR A 284 -20.19 -6.58 -1.77
C THR A 284 -19.89 -5.30 -2.57
N ALA A 285 -18.77 -5.27 -3.30
CA ALA A 285 -18.30 -4.12 -4.07
C ALA A 285 -17.94 -4.55 -5.50
N ASP A 286 -18.81 -5.33 -6.14
CA ASP A 286 -18.76 -5.74 -7.55
C ASP A 286 -17.42 -6.39 -7.99
N GLY A 287 -16.74 -7.07 -7.07
CA GLY A 287 -15.44 -7.67 -7.32
C GLY A 287 -14.26 -6.69 -7.25
N ILE A 288 -14.51 -5.39 -7.03
CA ILE A 288 -13.50 -4.32 -7.16
C ILE A 288 -12.72 -4.11 -5.87
N TYR A 289 -13.41 -4.13 -4.71
CA TYR A 289 -12.85 -3.68 -3.44
C TYR A 289 -13.27 -4.58 -2.27
N GLY A 290 -12.33 -4.90 -1.40
CA GLY A 290 -12.58 -5.56 -0.11
C GLY A 290 -12.85 -4.52 1.00
N MET A 291 -12.27 -4.72 2.18
CA MET A 291 -12.39 -3.77 3.30
C MET A 291 -11.08 -3.01 3.49
N GLY A 292 -10.93 -1.87 2.83
CA GLY A 292 -9.71 -1.06 2.88
C GLY A 292 -8.53 -1.66 2.10
N ILE A 293 -8.80 -2.57 1.18
CA ILE A 293 -7.82 -3.26 0.35
C ILE A 293 -8.49 -3.69 -0.96
N TYR A 294 -7.74 -3.79 -2.04
CA TYR A 294 -8.29 -4.27 -3.30
C TYR A 294 -7.35 -5.25 -4.02
N PRO A 295 -7.92 -6.19 -4.80
CA PRO A 295 -7.15 -7.12 -5.61
C PRO A 295 -6.75 -6.48 -6.95
N GLN A 296 -5.63 -6.94 -7.48
CA GLN A 296 -5.28 -6.75 -8.89
C GLN A 296 -4.87 -8.11 -9.45
N LYS A 297 -5.65 -8.60 -10.42
CA LYS A 297 -5.33 -9.82 -11.14
C LYS A 297 -4.33 -9.48 -12.24
N LEU A 298 -3.22 -10.19 -12.26
CA LEU A 298 -2.13 -10.03 -13.22
C LEU A 298 -2.25 -11.03 -14.38
N SER A 299 -1.55 -10.77 -15.49
CA SER A 299 -1.61 -11.57 -16.71
C SER A 299 -1.17 -13.02 -16.49
N CYS A 300 -0.24 -13.26 -15.58
CA CYS A 300 0.24 -14.59 -15.19
C CYS A 300 -0.70 -15.37 -14.26
N GLY A 301 -1.92 -14.86 -14.01
CA GLY A 301 -2.89 -15.48 -13.12
C GLY A 301 -2.70 -15.18 -11.62
N THR A 302 -1.57 -14.57 -11.24
CA THR A 302 -1.34 -14.12 -9.86
C THR A 302 -2.30 -12.99 -9.51
N THR A 303 -2.87 -13.01 -8.30
CA THR A 303 -3.60 -11.88 -7.76
C THR A 303 -2.79 -11.26 -6.62
N VAL A 304 -2.48 -9.98 -6.75
CA VAL A 304 -1.85 -9.19 -5.69
C VAL A 304 -2.89 -8.35 -4.97
N TRP A 305 -2.65 -8.09 -3.69
CA TRP A 305 -3.55 -7.35 -2.81
C TRP A 305 -2.83 -6.16 -2.22
N GLY A 306 -3.50 -5.04 -2.09
CA GLY A 306 -2.92 -3.85 -1.48
C GLY A 306 -3.81 -2.64 -1.60
N HIS A 307 -3.20 -1.47 -1.49
CA HIS A 307 -3.85 -0.19 -1.69
C HIS A 307 -2.87 0.83 -2.25
N ASN A 308 -3.35 1.78 -3.02
CA ASN A 308 -2.60 2.98 -3.37
C ASN A 308 -2.88 4.10 -2.36
N GLY A 309 -2.04 5.11 -2.37
CA GLY A 309 -2.24 6.34 -1.61
C GLY A 309 -1.92 7.53 -2.46
N HIS A 310 -2.84 8.49 -2.47
CA HIS A 310 -2.74 9.75 -3.16
C HIS A 310 -3.02 10.88 -2.17
N ILE A 311 -2.10 11.80 -2.07
CA ILE A 311 -2.22 13.04 -1.29
C ILE A 311 -1.19 14.03 -1.85
N ALA A 312 -1.42 15.33 -1.70
CA ALA A 312 -0.50 16.34 -2.22
C ALA A 312 0.98 16.00 -1.91
N GLY A 313 1.80 15.96 -2.93
CA GLY A 313 3.24 15.67 -2.85
C GLY A 313 3.60 14.19 -2.65
N SER A 314 2.64 13.26 -2.74
CA SER A 314 2.94 11.83 -2.57
C SER A 314 1.93 10.93 -3.26
N TYR A 315 2.41 10.10 -4.16
CA TYR A 315 1.72 8.92 -4.65
C TYR A 315 2.50 7.67 -4.24
N VAL A 316 1.82 6.67 -3.71
CA VAL A 316 2.40 5.41 -3.27
C VAL A 316 1.48 4.25 -3.61
N ARG A 317 2.03 3.11 -3.97
CA ARG A 317 1.33 1.84 -4.15
C ARG A 317 2.05 0.75 -3.37
N THR A 318 1.33 0.01 -2.56
CA THR A 318 1.81 -1.24 -1.98
C THR A 318 0.99 -2.40 -2.53
N ALA A 319 1.66 -3.45 -2.97
CA ALA A 319 1.06 -4.70 -3.42
C ALA A 319 1.80 -5.88 -2.79
N ALA A 320 1.06 -6.96 -2.50
CA ALA A 320 1.63 -8.19 -1.95
C ALA A 320 0.85 -9.40 -2.44
N THR A 321 1.52 -10.55 -2.51
CA THR A 321 0.87 -11.85 -2.72
C THR A 321 -0.05 -12.19 -1.57
N ARG A 322 -1.06 -13.06 -1.82
CA ARG A 322 -2.09 -13.43 -0.83
C ARG A 322 -1.53 -14.00 0.47
N ASP A 323 -0.35 -14.59 0.44
CA ASP A 323 0.37 -15.13 1.60
C ASP A 323 1.29 -14.12 2.30
N GLY A 324 1.40 -12.90 1.76
CA GLY A 324 2.25 -11.85 2.28
C GLY A 324 3.76 -12.07 2.09
N ARG A 325 4.18 -13.10 1.34
CA ARG A 325 5.60 -13.47 1.21
C ARG A 325 6.36 -12.71 0.14
N HIS A 326 5.65 -12.09 -0.80
CA HIS A 326 6.22 -11.22 -1.82
C HIS A 326 5.51 -9.87 -1.75
N THR A 327 6.24 -8.81 -1.48
CA THR A 327 5.73 -7.46 -1.30
C THR A 327 6.52 -6.47 -2.15
N LEU A 328 5.82 -5.49 -2.67
CA LEU A 328 6.38 -4.35 -3.37
C LEU A 328 5.70 -3.09 -2.90
N THR A 329 6.47 -2.10 -2.48
CA THR A 329 6.00 -0.72 -2.37
C THR A 329 6.83 0.17 -3.28
N PHE A 330 6.17 0.92 -4.17
CA PHE A 330 6.81 2.01 -4.89
C PHE A 330 6.14 3.34 -4.58
N ARG A 331 6.89 4.42 -4.71
CA ARG A 331 6.39 5.78 -4.55
C ARG A 331 7.03 6.74 -5.52
N ILE A 332 6.31 7.80 -5.79
CA ILE A 332 6.82 9.03 -6.41
C ILE A 332 6.58 10.20 -5.46
N ASN A 333 7.32 11.27 -5.63
CA ASN A 333 7.20 12.47 -4.80
C ASN A 333 6.35 13.59 -5.46
N THR A 334 5.34 13.17 -6.23
CA THR A 334 4.20 13.97 -6.69
C THR A 334 2.91 13.27 -6.29
N ASP A 335 1.80 13.94 -6.46
CA ASP A 335 0.47 13.46 -6.07
C ASP A 335 -0.16 12.49 -7.07
N SER A 336 0.27 12.45 -8.33
CA SER A 336 -0.31 11.59 -9.37
C SER A 336 0.72 11.13 -10.39
N LEU A 337 0.40 10.04 -11.09
CA LEU A 337 1.11 9.57 -12.28
C LEU A 337 0.41 10.14 -13.53
N SER A 338 1.18 10.82 -14.40
CA SER A 338 0.66 11.31 -15.68
C SER A 338 0.29 10.17 -16.64
N ASP A 339 0.97 9.02 -16.54
CA ASP A 339 0.66 7.80 -17.27
C ASP A 339 0.15 6.71 -16.33
N ALA A 340 -1.16 6.48 -16.34
CA ALA A 340 -1.83 5.51 -15.48
C ALA A 340 -1.47 4.04 -15.79
N THR A 341 -0.81 3.75 -16.94
CA THR A 341 -0.41 2.39 -17.30
C THR A 341 0.85 1.93 -16.57
N LEU A 342 1.64 2.87 -16.05
CA LEU A 342 2.91 2.57 -15.40
C LEU A 342 2.77 1.76 -14.11
N GLU A 343 1.70 1.97 -13.33
CA GLU A 343 1.46 1.20 -12.12
C GLU A 343 1.17 -0.27 -12.43
N PRO A 344 0.16 -0.63 -13.25
CA PRO A 344 -0.09 -2.03 -13.59
C PRO A 344 1.11 -2.70 -14.27
N ASP A 345 1.81 -2.03 -15.19
CA ASP A 345 2.99 -2.57 -15.85
C ASP A 345 4.12 -2.90 -14.86
N LEU A 346 4.34 -2.03 -13.87
CA LEU A 346 5.35 -2.25 -12.82
C LEU A 346 4.99 -3.46 -11.96
N LEU A 347 3.71 -3.64 -11.62
CA LEU A 347 3.24 -4.81 -10.87
C LEU A 347 3.36 -6.09 -11.69
N GLU A 348 3.02 -6.07 -12.99
CA GLU A 348 3.25 -7.20 -13.91
C GLU A 348 4.72 -7.59 -13.94
N ALA A 349 5.62 -6.62 -14.06
CA ALA A 349 7.06 -6.88 -14.10
C ALA A 349 7.55 -7.56 -12.81
N GLU A 350 7.09 -7.09 -11.65
CA GLU A 350 7.56 -7.63 -10.37
C GLU A 350 7.01 -9.02 -10.06
N PHE A 351 5.71 -9.22 -10.26
CA PHE A 351 5.06 -10.43 -9.77
C PHE A 351 4.93 -11.53 -10.81
N CYS A 352 5.09 -11.23 -12.10
CA CYS A 352 4.93 -12.21 -13.19
C CYS A 352 6.25 -12.71 -13.80
N ARG A 353 7.29 -11.88 -13.89
CA ARG A 353 8.53 -12.27 -14.60
C ARG A 353 9.41 -13.30 -13.89
N THR A 354 9.17 -13.60 -12.64
CA THR A 354 9.96 -14.59 -11.88
C THR A 354 9.75 -16.05 -12.34
N HIS A 355 8.79 -16.31 -13.22
CA HIS A 355 8.54 -17.66 -13.76
C HIS A 355 9.29 -17.98 -15.06
N GLN A 356 9.94 -17.02 -15.71
CA GLN A 356 10.62 -17.25 -17.01
C GLN A 356 12.13 -17.59 -16.89
N GLY A 357 12.68 -17.69 -15.68
CA GLY A 357 14.12 -17.86 -15.45
C GLY A 357 14.66 -19.31 -15.44
N LEU A 358 13.85 -20.35 -15.67
CA LEU A 358 14.29 -21.76 -15.56
C LEU A 358 13.94 -22.66 -16.77
N SER A 359 13.56 -22.11 -17.90
CA SER A 359 13.42 -22.92 -19.13
C SER A 359 14.14 -22.28 -20.31
N GLY A 360 15.47 -22.25 -20.21
CA GLY A 360 16.34 -21.95 -21.32
C GLY A 360 16.55 -23.21 -22.18
N THR A 361 15.61 -23.57 -23.06
CA THR A 361 15.87 -24.38 -24.24
C THR A 361 15.31 -23.66 -25.45
N SER A 362 16.22 -23.10 -26.19
CA SER A 362 16.01 -22.57 -27.55
C SER A 362 15.30 -23.59 -28.44
N ARG A 363 14.14 -23.21 -28.98
CA ARG A 363 13.54 -23.89 -30.13
C ARG A 363 13.63 -23.00 -31.36
N PRO A 364 14.06 -23.53 -32.49
CA PRO A 364 14.19 -22.76 -33.72
C PRO A 364 12.82 -22.50 -34.38
N GLY A 365 12.77 -21.46 -35.19
CA GLY A 365 11.62 -20.79 -35.74
C GLY A 365 10.65 -21.67 -36.51
N ARG A 366 9.39 -21.27 -36.50
CA ARG A 366 8.41 -21.52 -37.53
C ARG A 366 7.75 -20.20 -37.97
N GLY A 367 7.60 -20.09 -39.28
CA GLY A 367 7.10 -18.92 -39.97
C GLY A 367 5.60 -18.64 -39.80
N PRO A 368 5.05 -17.66 -40.49
CA PRO A 368 3.81 -16.97 -40.16
C PRO A 368 2.56 -17.75 -40.55
N ALA A 369 1.57 -17.79 -39.67
CA ALA A 369 0.21 -18.27 -40.00
C ALA A 369 -0.86 -17.41 -39.31
N GLN A 370 -1.57 -16.71 -40.19
CA GLN A 370 -3.01 -16.45 -40.23
C GLN A 370 -3.73 -15.77 -39.04
N THR A 371 -4.27 -14.63 -39.40
CA THR A 371 -5.36 -13.84 -38.83
C THR A 371 -6.55 -14.69 -38.37
N GLY A 372 -6.89 -14.58 -37.09
CA GLY A 372 -8.15 -14.99 -36.52
C GLY A 372 -8.59 -13.96 -35.50
N THR A 373 -9.57 -13.15 -35.87
CA THR A 373 -10.27 -12.20 -34.97
C THR A 373 -11.00 -12.95 -33.89
N MET A 374 -10.60 -12.76 -32.61
CA MET A 374 -11.42 -13.07 -31.47
C MET A 374 -11.44 -11.84 -30.56
N SER A 375 -12.60 -11.20 -30.51
CA SER A 375 -12.95 -10.12 -29.61
C SER A 375 -13.02 -10.65 -28.18
N GLY A 376 -12.35 -9.97 -27.25
CA GLY A 376 -12.38 -10.29 -25.83
C GLY A 376 -11.28 -9.57 -25.07
N ALA A 377 -11.30 -8.22 -25.07
CA ALA A 377 -10.42 -7.44 -24.21
C ALA A 377 -10.94 -7.48 -22.76
N PRO A 378 -10.10 -7.86 -21.75
CA PRO A 378 -10.46 -7.65 -20.37
C PRO A 378 -10.42 -6.15 -20.06
N SER A 379 -11.44 -5.69 -19.35
CA SER A 379 -11.78 -4.30 -19.06
C SER A 379 -10.62 -3.47 -18.50
N ARG A 380 -10.24 -2.42 -19.23
CA ARG A 380 -9.40 -1.29 -18.78
C ARG A 380 -10.06 -0.43 -17.70
N ALA A 381 -11.15 -0.91 -17.08
CA ALA A 381 -11.98 -0.10 -16.19
C ALA A 381 -11.42 0.08 -14.77
N ALA A 382 -10.48 -0.75 -14.31
CA ALA A 382 -10.03 -0.69 -12.92
C ALA A 382 -9.07 0.49 -12.62
N SER A 383 -8.27 0.94 -13.59
CA SER A 383 -7.28 2.00 -13.36
C SER A 383 -7.87 3.41 -13.37
N ALA A 384 -8.99 3.63 -14.08
CA ALA A 384 -9.60 4.95 -14.22
C ALA A 384 -10.47 5.37 -13.02
N VAL A 385 -10.87 4.42 -12.16
CA VAL A 385 -11.75 4.68 -11.01
C VAL A 385 -11.01 5.38 -9.86
N TRP A 386 -9.67 5.36 -9.85
CA TRP A 386 -8.86 5.79 -8.72
C TRP A 386 -8.19 7.17 -8.89
N SER A 387 -8.29 7.79 -10.07
CA SER A 387 -7.65 9.07 -10.40
C SER A 387 -8.47 10.32 -10.03
N SER A 388 -9.68 10.18 -9.50
CA SER A 388 -10.58 11.28 -9.15
C SER A 388 -11.09 11.19 -7.71
N GLY A 389 -10.18 11.01 -6.76
CA GLY A 389 -10.51 11.02 -5.33
C GLY A 389 -9.62 11.96 -4.55
#